data_660821eb241c82daf8f6749b77cfd8bf
#
_entry.id   660821eb241c82daf8f6749b77cfd8bf
#
_cell.length_a   1.000
_cell.length_b   1.000
_cell.length_c   1.000
_cell.angle_alpha   90.00
_cell.angle_beta   90.00
_cell.angle_gamma   90.00
#
_symmetry.space_group_name_H-M   'P 1'
#
loop_
_entity.id
_entity.type
_entity.pdbx_description
1 polymer ?
#
loop_
_entity_poly.entity_id
_entity_poly.type
_entity_poly.pdbx_seq_one_letter_code
_entity_poly.pdbx_strand_id
1 'polypeptide(L)'
;MGPDVTILTHTHNIDRTDIPMWHQGSRIAEVVIGNDVWIGMRVIIMPGVKIGNGVVIGAGAVVTKDVPDFAIVGGVPAKIIRYRK
;
A
#
# COMPACT_ATOMS: atom_id res chain seq x y z
N MET A 1 -5.06 -3.43 13.29
CA MET A 1 -4.28 -4.12 12.23
C MET A 1 -4.11 -5.59 12.59
N GLY A 2 -4.15 -6.47 11.60
CA GLY A 2 -3.83 -7.87 11.81
C GLY A 2 -2.33 -8.10 11.95
N PRO A 3 -1.90 -9.34 12.29
CA PRO A 3 -0.48 -9.68 12.38
C PRO A 3 0.20 -9.65 11.01
N ASP A 4 1.52 -9.49 11.02
CA ASP A 4 2.39 -9.53 9.82
C ASP A 4 2.04 -8.45 8.77
N VAL A 5 1.52 -7.31 9.19
CA VAL A 5 1.32 -6.17 8.28
C VAL A 5 2.65 -5.48 8.04
N THR A 6 2.98 -5.27 6.77
CA THR A 6 4.20 -4.60 6.34
C THR A 6 3.86 -3.31 5.60
N ILE A 7 4.40 -2.19 6.07
CA ILE A 7 4.22 -0.88 5.43
C ILE A 7 5.59 -0.43 4.94
N LEU A 8 5.72 -0.31 3.62
CA LEU A 8 6.98 0.05 2.98
C LEU A 8 6.99 1.53 2.66
N THR A 9 8.03 2.22 3.10
CA THR A 9 8.17 3.67 2.89
C THR A 9 9.38 4.03 2.02
N HIS A 10 10.22 3.07 1.70
CA HIS A 10 11.40 3.29 0.86
C HIS A 10 11.26 2.57 -0.47
N THR A 11 11.74 3.20 -1.52
CA THR A 11 11.84 2.57 -2.84
C THR A 11 13.13 3.02 -3.51
N HIS A 12 13.74 2.14 -4.30
CA HIS A 12 14.92 2.49 -5.09
C HIS A 12 14.53 3.33 -6.29
N ASN A 13 15.39 4.27 -6.64
CA ASN A 13 15.26 5.01 -7.90
C ASN A 13 15.60 4.07 -9.05
N ILE A 14 14.72 4.01 -10.05
CA ILE A 14 14.84 3.08 -11.18
C ILE A 14 14.77 3.78 -12.52
N ASP A 15 14.89 5.10 -12.54
CA ASP A 15 14.66 5.92 -13.74
C ASP A 15 15.76 5.76 -14.79
N ARG A 16 16.95 5.33 -14.36
CA ARG A 16 18.08 5.14 -15.24
C ARG A 16 18.28 3.67 -15.51
N THR A 17 18.55 3.33 -16.78
CA THR A 17 18.82 1.97 -17.20
C THR A 17 20.32 1.71 -17.44
N ASP A 18 21.15 2.74 -17.41
CA ASP A 18 22.58 2.70 -17.67
C ASP A 18 23.43 2.41 -16.44
N ILE A 19 22.83 2.42 -15.26
CA ILE A 19 23.48 2.06 -14.00
C ILE A 19 22.60 1.11 -13.19
N PRO A 20 23.20 0.25 -12.34
CA PRO A 20 22.42 -0.64 -11.48
C PRO A 20 21.48 0.15 -10.56
N MET A 21 20.31 -0.40 -10.28
CA MET A 21 19.30 0.26 -9.43
C MET A 21 19.85 0.62 -8.05
N TRP A 22 20.66 -0.22 -7.45
CA TRP A 22 21.23 0.03 -6.13
C TRP A 22 22.26 1.18 -6.12
N HIS A 23 22.76 1.61 -7.30
CA HIS A 23 23.61 2.78 -7.44
C HIS A 23 22.83 4.08 -7.60
N GLN A 24 21.53 4.02 -7.84
CA GLN A 24 20.71 5.21 -8.10
C GLN A 24 20.18 5.85 -6.82
N GLY A 25 20.43 5.21 -5.67
CA GLY A 25 19.92 5.67 -4.40
C GLY A 25 18.48 5.23 -4.16
N SER A 26 17.94 5.68 -3.06
CA SER A 26 16.56 5.39 -2.67
C SER A 26 15.86 6.70 -2.30
N ARG A 27 14.53 6.65 -2.28
CA ARG A 27 13.71 7.77 -1.83
C ARG A 27 12.71 7.29 -0.79
N ILE A 28 12.26 8.21 0.04
CA ILE A 28 11.18 7.96 1.00
C ILE A 28 9.88 8.42 0.36
N ALA A 29 8.88 7.54 0.36
CA ALA A 29 7.55 7.85 -0.09
C ALA A 29 6.59 7.46 1.02
N GLU A 30 6.07 8.44 1.75
CA GLU A 30 5.25 8.19 2.93
C GLU A 30 3.95 7.49 2.59
N VAL A 31 3.56 6.56 3.45
CA VAL A 31 2.24 5.95 3.44
C VAL A 31 1.35 6.75 4.38
N VAL A 32 0.20 7.16 3.90
CA VAL A 32 -0.80 7.88 4.70
C VAL A 32 -2.01 6.97 4.88
N ILE A 33 -2.38 6.72 6.12
CA ILE A 33 -3.53 5.90 6.47
C ILE A 33 -4.55 6.78 7.20
N GLY A 34 -5.76 6.81 6.68
CA GLY A 34 -6.85 7.58 7.27
C GLY A 34 -7.37 6.99 8.59
N ASN A 35 -8.52 7.47 9.01
CA ASN A 35 -9.16 7.04 10.24
C ASN A 35 -10.07 5.84 10.02
N ASP A 36 -10.22 5.03 11.06
CA ASP A 36 -11.14 3.88 11.07
C ASP A 36 -10.84 2.89 9.94
N VAL A 37 -9.58 2.57 9.74
CA VAL A 37 -9.12 1.64 8.72
C VAL A 37 -8.90 0.27 9.34
N TRP A 38 -9.47 -0.77 8.74
CA TRP A 38 -9.23 -2.15 9.10
C TRP A 38 -8.21 -2.76 8.13
N ILE A 39 -7.13 -3.29 8.66
CA ILE A 39 -6.10 -3.95 7.85
C ILE A 39 -5.98 -5.40 8.31
N GLY A 40 -6.27 -6.32 7.42
CA GLY A 40 -6.15 -7.76 7.68
C GLY A 40 -4.71 -8.21 7.85
N MET A 41 -4.52 -9.48 8.18
CA MET A 41 -3.18 -10.03 8.37
C MET A 41 -2.39 -10.11 7.05
N ARG A 42 -1.07 -10.06 7.14
CA ARG A 42 -0.15 -10.24 6.02
C ARG A 42 -0.38 -9.29 4.85
N VAL A 43 -0.89 -8.12 5.14
CA VAL A 43 -1.06 -7.06 4.14
C VAL A 43 0.27 -6.36 3.93
N ILE A 44 0.57 -6.04 2.68
CA ILE A 44 1.72 -5.23 2.31
C ILE A 44 1.20 -3.94 1.68
N ILE A 45 1.65 -2.80 2.20
CA ILE A 45 1.32 -1.49 1.64
C ILE A 45 2.58 -0.90 1.03
N MET A 46 2.53 -0.60 -0.25
CA MET A 46 3.68 -0.12 -1.01
C MET A 46 3.95 1.37 -0.73
N PRO A 47 5.19 1.84 -0.97
CA PRO A 47 5.55 3.23 -0.71
C PRO A 47 4.65 4.23 -1.44
N GLY A 48 4.32 5.33 -0.77
CA GLY A 48 3.56 6.43 -1.36
C GLY A 48 2.06 6.22 -1.45
N VAL A 49 1.54 5.09 -1.01
CA VAL A 49 0.11 4.81 -1.06
C VAL A 49 -0.63 5.63 0.00
N LYS A 50 -1.77 6.18 -0.40
CA LYS A 50 -2.69 6.88 0.50
C LYS A 50 -3.95 6.05 0.67
N ILE A 51 -4.30 5.74 1.91
CA ILE A 51 -5.47 4.96 2.25
C ILE A 51 -6.47 5.90 2.91
N GLY A 52 -7.66 5.98 2.32
CA GLY A 52 -8.73 6.84 2.81
C GLY A 52 -9.33 6.38 4.13
N ASN A 53 -10.34 7.10 4.57
CA ASN A 53 -11.04 6.79 5.83
C ASN A 53 -12.00 5.61 5.66
N GLY A 54 -12.16 4.82 6.70
CA GLY A 54 -13.13 3.74 6.72
C GLY A 54 -12.84 2.59 5.77
N VAL A 55 -11.62 2.46 5.28
CA VAL A 55 -11.20 1.44 4.33
C VAL A 55 -11.04 0.10 5.01
N VAL A 56 -11.40 -0.97 4.32
CA VAL A 56 -11.11 -2.35 4.74
C VAL A 56 -10.17 -2.98 3.73
N ILE A 57 -9.05 -3.51 4.23
CA ILE A 57 -8.06 -4.20 3.41
C ILE A 57 -8.06 -5.68 3.80
N GLY A 58 -8.40 -6.54 2.85
CA GLY A 58 -8.47 -7.98 3.08
C GLY A 58 -7.11 -8.60 3.35
N ALA A 59 -7.11 -9.72 4.08
CA ALA A 59 -5.88 -10.44 4.42
C ALA A 59 -5.09 -10.82 3.17
N GLY A 60 -3.77 -10.70 3.25
CA GLY A 60 -2.85 -11.07 2.17
C GLY A 60 -2.81 -10.10 1.00
N ALA A 61 -3.51 -8.97 1.07
CA ALA A 61 -3.52 -8.00 -0.02
C ALA A 61 -2.18 -7.28 -0.16
N VAL A 62 -1.84 -6.93 -1.39
CA VAL A 62 -0.69 -6.05 -1.68
C VAL A 62 -1.23 -4.77 -2.30
N VAL A 63 -1.22 -3.69 -1.51
CA VAL A 63 -1.80 -2.40 -1.90
C VAL A 63 -0.76 -1.59 -2.65
N THR A 64 -1.00 -1.37 -3.94
CA THR A 64 -0.06 -0.70 -4.84
C THR A 64 -0.54 0.67 -5.30
N LYS A 65 -1.80 1.01 -5.06
CA LYS A 65 -2.42 2.28 -5.48
C LYS A 65 -3.22 2.86 -4.33
N ASP A 66 -3.47 4.16 -4.40
CA ASP A 66 -4.30 4.86 -3.43
C ASP A 66 -5.68 4.20 -3.33
N VAL A 67 -6.22 4.19 -2.12
CA VAL A 67 -7.52 3.57 -1.82
C VAL A 67 -8.47 4.65 -1.37
N PRO A 68 -9.61 4.83 -2.08
CA PRO A 68 -10.59 5.86 -1.71
C PRO A 68 -11.35 5.51 -0.43
N ASP A 69 -11.99 6.51 0.17
CA ASP A 69 -12.75 6.34 1.39
C ASP A 69 -13.80 5.23 1.25
N PHE A 70 -13.97 4.46 2.32
CA PHE A 70 -14.98 3.39 2.46
C PHE A 70 -14.86 2.24 1.46
N ALA A 71 -13.75 2.15 0.73
CA ALA A 71 -13.52 1.02 -0.17
C ALA A 71 -13.14 -0.24 0.62
N ILE A 72 -13.57 -1.37 0.10
CA ILE A 72 -13.11 -2.69 0.54
C ILE A 72 -12.23 -3.23 -0.57
N VAL A 73 -10.97 -3.47 -0.26
CA VAL A 73 -9.98 -3.91 -1.24
C VAL A 73 -9.38 -5.24 -0.85
N GLY A 74 -8.92 -5.99 -1.84
CA GLY A 74 -8.25 -7.26 -1.61
C GLY A 74 -7.50 -7.73 -2.84
N GLY A 75 -6.67 -8.75 -2.65
CA GLY A 75 -5.92 -9.39 -3.74
C GLY A 75 -4.51 -8.85 -3.94
N VAL A 76 -3.84 -9.41 -4.94
CA VAL A 76 -2.46 -9.08 -5.33
C VAL A 76 -2.43 -8.87 -6.85
N PRO A 77 -2.31 -7.64 -7.35
CA PRO A 77 -2.42 -6.38 -6.63
C PRO A 77 -3.83 -6.15 -6.08
N ALA A 78 -3.93 -5.39 -4.99
CA ALA A 78 -5.22 -5.12 -4.38
C ALA A 78 -6.12 -4.30 -5.31
N LYS A 79 -7.37 -4.72 -5.39
CA LYS A 79 -8.40 -4.03 -6.20
C LYS A 79 -9.64 -3.82 -5.35
N ILE A 80 -10.41 -2.81 -5.72
CA ILE A 80 -11.66 -2.52 -5.04
C ILE A 80 -12.65 -3.65 -5.32
N ILE A 81 -13.11 -4.31 -4.25
CA ILE A 81 -14.13 -5.35 -4.32
C ILE A 81 -15.51 -4.69 -4.33
N ARG A 82 -15.72 -3.76 -3.40
CA ARG A 82 -16.92 -2.95 -3.29
C ARG A 82 -16.68 -1.82 -2.31
N TYR A 83 -17.63 -0.95 -2.16
CA TYR A 83 -17.63 0.08 -1.11
C TYR A 83 -18.51 -0.36 0.05
N ARG A 84 -18.20 0.14 1.24
CA ARG A 84 -18.97 -0.17 2.45
C ARG A 84 -20.39 0.43 2.41
N LYS A 85 -20.55 1.43 1.57
CA LYS A 85 -21.84 2.11 1.41
C LYS A 85 -22.34 2.02 -0.02
#